data_1b053d5718f7f5d16867a1893383bf57
#
_entry.id   1b053d5718f7f5d16867a1893383bf57
#
_cell.length_a   1.000
_cell.length_b   1.000
_cell.length_c   1.000
_cell.angle_alpha   90.00
_cell.angle_beta   90.00
_cell.angle_gamma   90.00
#
_symmetry.space_group_name_H-M   'P 1'
#
loop_
_entity.id
_entity.type
_entity.pdbx_description
1 polymer ?
#
loop_
_entity_poly.entity_id
_entity_poly.type
_entity_poly.pdbx_seq_one_letter_code
_entity_poly.pdbx_strand_id
1 'polypeptide(L)'
;MKKICLGLVLISFVLFMTGCSETTSTNQDGKKTKEFAINEVATVNNTKITINSVKKILKECSFEWDGECSSYNEPDNDFFLVIDATIENMGSEELSVSSILSFDLKDANGEKGGSAMLLDSVSSTIDGSIMSGDKLKGQIAFDVKDSEKYYFYYQDSLLDDNIKFVINKSDIIE
;
A
#
# COMPACT_ATOMS: atom_id res chain seq x y z
N MET A 1 -68.40 -1.44 -32.63
CA MET A 1 -67.73 -1.57 -31.35
C MET A 1 -66.35 -2.11 -31.62
N LYS A 2 -65.34 -1.23 -31.78
CA LYS A 2 -63.93 -1.59 -32.00
C LYS A 2 -63.13 -1.24 -30.76
N LYS A 3 -62.56 -2.26 -30.10
CA LYS A 3 -61.68 -2.10 -28.97
C LYS A 3 -60.26 -1.83 -29.46
N ILE A 4 -59.73 -0.66 -29.14
CA ILE A 4 -58.34 -0.28 -29.41
C ILE A 4 -57.48 -0.75 -28.21
N CYS A 5 -56.58 -1.72 -28.42
CA CYS A 5 -55.57 -2.10 -27.48
C CYS A 5 -54.39 -1.12 -27.59
N LEU A 6 -54.18 -0.33 -26.53
CA LEU A 6 -53.05 0.57 -26.38
C LEU A 6 -51.87 -0.21 -25.81
N GLY A 7 -50.91 -0.54 -26.66
CA GLY A 7 -49.68 -1.21 -26.23
C GLY A 7 -48.74 -0.23 -25.49
N LEU A 8 -48.48 -0.50 -24.22
CA LEU A 8 -47.53 0.23 -23.41
C LEU A 8 -46.11 -0.31 -23.69
N VAL A 9 -45.29 0.44 -24.41
CA VAL A 9 -43.88 0.12 -24.59
C VAL A 9 -43.11 0.62 -23.38
N LEU A 10 -42.72 -0.31 -22.51
CA LEU A 10 -41.81 -0.07 -21.42
C LEU A 10 -40.39 -0.04 -21.95
N ILE A 11 -39.82 1.17 -22.12
CA ILE A 11 -38.41 1.36 -22.39
C ILE A 11 -37.65 1.18 -21.07
N SER A 12 -37.04 0.02 -20.96
CA SER A 12 -36.14 -0.30 -19.82
C SER A 12 -34.82 0.46 -20.01
N PHE A 13 -34.65 1.55 -19.25
CA PHE A 13 -33.39 2.30 -19.19
C PHE A 13 -32.45 1.56 -18.26
N VAL A 14 -31.54 0.77 -18.83
CA VAL A 14 -30.45 0.15 -18.04
C VAL A 14 -29.41 1.20 -17.76
N LEU A 15 -29.45 1.77 -16.54
CA LEU A 15 -28.35 2.54 -16.00
C LEU A 15 -27.19 1.58 -15.68
N PHE A 16 -26.13 1.62 -16.47
CA PHE A 16 -24.85 1.08 -16.09
C PHE A 16 -24.26 1.97 -14.97
N MET A 17 -24.53 1.60 -13.74
CA MET A 17 -23.77 2.08 -12.61
C MET A 17 -22.41 1.36 -12.61
N THR A 18 -21.36 2.04 -13.06
CA THR A 18 -19.99 1.64 -12.77
C THR A 18 -19.77 1.90 -11.28
N GLY A 19 -20.16 0.94 -10.45
CA GLY A 19 -19.87 0.95 -9.02
C GLY A 19 -18.40 0.64 -8.82
N CYS A 20 -17.59 1.59 -8.33
CA CYS A 20 -16.37 1.29 -7.63
C CYS A 20 -16.75 0.37 -6.46
N SER A 21 -16.25 -0.86 -6.46
CA SER A 21 -16.44 -1.82 -5.38
C SER A 21 -15.48 -1.43 -4.25
N GLU A 22 -15.91 -0.61 -3.31
CA GLU A 22 -15.20 -0.46 -2.04
C GLU A 22 -15.37 -1.76 -1.25
N THR A 23 -14.31 -2.57 -1.17
CA THR A 23 -14.29 -3.76 -0.33
C THR A 23 -14.04 -3.32 1.12
N THR A 24 -15.05 -3.40 1.95
CA THR A 24 -14.94 -3.09 3.38
C THR A 24 -14.91 -4.39 4.17
N SER A 25 -13.80 -4.71 4.81
CA SER A 25 -13.69 -5.81 5.77
C SER A 25 -13.92 -5.29 7.20
N THR A 26 -14.69 -6.05 7.99
CA THR A 26 -14.97 -5.71 9.40
C THR A 26 -14.17 -6.65 10.29
N ASN A 27 -13.25 -6.12 11.09
CA ASN A 27 -12.52 -6.88 12.10
C ASN A 27 -13.40 -7.12 13.35
N GLN A 28 -13.02 -8.09 14.21
CA GLN A 28 -13.77 -8.50 15.40
C GLN A 28 -14.06 -7.35 16.40
N ASP A 29 -13.36 -6.24 16.31
CA ASP A 29 -13.54 -5.06 17.16
C ASP A 29 -14.53 -4.01 16.60
N GLY A 30 -15.26 -4.32 15.52
CA GLY A 30 -16.26 -3.42 14.93
C GLY A 30 -15.66 -2.21 14.17
N LYS A 31 -14.34 -2.13 14.03
CA LYS A 31 -13.61 -1.10 13.31
C LYS A 31 -13.62 -1.42 11.80
N LYS A 32 -14.12 -0.51 11.00
CA LYS A 32 -14.12 -0.67 9.54
C LYS A 32 -12.76 -0.25 9.00
N THR A 33 -11.96 -1.21 8.57
CA THR A 33 -10.71 -0.95 7.84
C THR A 33 -11.03 -0.96 6.35
N LYS A 34 -10.75 0.12 5.66
CA LYS A 34 -10.82 0.17 4.19
C LYS A 34 -9.58 -0.50 3.62
N GLU A 35 -9.78 -1.37 2.62
CA GLU A 35 -8.71 -2.03 1.88
C GLU A 35 -8.52 -1.35 0.53
N PHE A 36 -7.25 -1.15 0.16
CA PHE A 36 -6.84 -0.53 -1.09
C PHE A 36 -5.87 -1.42 -1.84
N ALA A 37 -5.89 -1.39 -3.16
CA ALA A 37 -4.91 -2.05 -4.01
C ALA A 37 -3.71 -1.14 -4.32
N ILE A 38 -2.66 -1.70 -4.92
CA ILE A 38 -1.53 -0.93 -5.46
C ILE A 38 -2.05 0.05 -6.52
N ASN A 39 -1.49 1.24 -6.56
CA ASN A 39 -1.89 2.38 -7.39
C ASN A 39 -3.26 2.99 -7.06
N GLU A 40 -3.99 2.48 -6.07
CA GLU A 40 -5.15 3.19 -5.53
C GLU A 40 -4.73 4.27 -4.55
N VAL A 41 -5.48 5.36 -4.53
CA VAL A 41 -5.27 6.46 -3.57
C VAL A 41 -6.11 6.20 -2.34
N ALA A 42 -5.47 5.84 -1.24
CA ALA A 42 -6.12 5.81 0.06
C ALA A 42 -6.17 7.21 0.64
N THR A 43 -7.33 7.63 1.12
CA THR A 43 -7.49 8.91 1.82
C THR A 43 -8.10 8.66 3.19
N VAL A 44 -7.38 9.02 4.24
CA VAL A 44 -7.86 8.99 5.62
C VAL A 44 -7.53 10.34 6.27
N ASN A 45 -8.56 10.97 6.79
CA ASN A 45 -8.48 12.34 7.29
C ASN A 45 -7.89 13.29 6.23
N ASN A 46 -6.77 13.90 6.53
CA ASN A 46 -6.09 14.83 5.63
C ASN A 46 -4.83 14.24 5.00
N THR A 47 -4.68 12.91 5.02
CA THR A 47 -3.52 12.22 4.45
C THR A 47 -3.95 11.36 3.27
N LYS A 48 -3.27 11.51 2.14
CA LYS A 48 -3.39 10.59 1.00
C LYS A 48 -2.14 9.75 0.91
N ILE A 49 -2.33 8.45 0.64
CA ILE A 49 -1.23 7.52 0.44
C ILE A 49 -1.50 6.71 -0.82
N THR A 50 -0.44 6.48 -1.58
CA THR A 50 -0.44 5.62 -2.76
C THR A 50 0.78 4.71 -2.71
N ILE A 51 0.61 3.41 -2.88
CA ILE A 51 1.71 2.49 -3.20
C ILE A 51 1.91 2.56 -4.71
N ASN A 52 3.09 3.00 -5.14
CA ASN A 52 3.41 3.17 -6.57
C ASN A 52 3.89 1.86 -7.19
N SER A 53 4.72 1.09 -6.46
CA SER A 53 5.23 -0.21 -6.88
C SER A 53 5.74 -1.01 -5.70
N VAL A 54 5.86 -2.33 -5.91
CA VAL A 54 6.44 -3.26 -4.95
C VAL A 54 7.46 -4.13 -5.68
N LYS A 55 8.67 -4.26 -5.11
CA LYS A 55 9.79 -4.97 -5.71
C LYS A 55 10.34 -6.00 -4.75
N LYS A 56 10.73 -7.17 -5.29
CA LYS A 56 11.42 -8.24 -4.58
C LYS A 56 12.93 -8.12 -4.80
N ILE A 57 13.70 -8.29 -3.73
CA ILE A 57 15.16 -8.33 -3.76
C ILE A 57 15.61 -9.55 -2.97
N LEU A 58 16.27 -10.49 -3.67
CA LEU A 58 16.74 -11.73 -3.03
C LEU A 58 18.01 -11.50 -2.22
N LYS A 59 18.88 -10.64 -2.70
CA LYS A 59 20.11 -10.21 -2.05
C LYS A 59 20.64 -8.96 -2.74
N GLU A 60 21.44 -8.20 -2.06
CA GLU A 60 22.01 -6.97 -2.56
C GLU A 60 23.49 -6.90 -2.24
N CYS A 61 24.29 -6.39 -3.18
CA CYS A 61 25.71 -6.18 -2.94
C CYS A 61 25.89 -5.06 -1.91
N SER A 62 26.52 -5.37 -0.78
CA SER A 62 26.79 -4.39 0.28
C SER A 62 28.23 -3.85 0.23
N PHE A 63 29.12 -4.52 -0.48
CA PHE A 63 30.48 -4.08 -0.69
C PHE A 63 31.05 -4.61 -2.00
N GLU A 64 31.48 -3.69 -2.87
CA GLU A 64 32.09 -3.99 -4.15
C GLU A 64 33.58 -3.73 -4.11
N TRP A 65 34.39 -4.65 -4.65
CA TRP A 65 35.82 -4.51 -4.80
C TRP A 65 36.24 -4.97 -6.20
N ASP A 66 36.96 -4.09 -6.90
CA ASP A 66 37.46 -4.33 -8.27
C ASP A 66 36.36 -4.75 -9.28
N GLY A 67 35.15 -4.19 -9.15
CA GLY A 67 33.99 -4.49 -10.00
C GLY A 67 33.26 -5.80 -9.67
N GLU A 68 33.68 -6.48 -8.59
CA GLU A 68 33.03 -7.70 -8.11
C GLU A 68 32.41 -7.48 -6.71
N CYS A 69 31.25 -8.06 -6.49
CA CYS A 69 30.62 -8.00 -5.17
C CYS A 69 31.35 -8.94 -4.20
N SER A 70 31.93 -8.34 -3.14
CA SER A 70 32.68 -9.06 -2.10
C SER A 70 31.85 -9.36 -0.87
N SER A 71 30.74 -8.68 -0.67
CA SER A 71 29.79 -8.91 0.43
C SER A 71 28.37 -8.63 0.00
N TYR A 72 27.42 -9.37 0.58
CA TYR A 72 26.00 -9.22 0.29
C TYR A 72 25.20 -8.93 1.56
N ASN A 73 24.20 -8.07 1.45
CA ASN A 73 23.07 -8.02 2.37
C ASN A 73 22.10 -9.11 1.94
N GLU A 74 21.87 -10.07 2.80
CA GLU A 74 20.93 -11.16 2.58
C GLU A 74 19.80 -11.05 3.63
N PRO A 75 18.55 -11.36 3.24
CA PRO A 75 17.46 -11.38 4.20
C PRO A 75 17.62 -12.56 5.19
N ASP A 76 17.12 -12.40 6.39
CA ASP A 76 17.01 -13.49 7.37
C ASP A 76 15.89 -14.49 6.99
N ASN A 77 14.90 -14.01 6.19
CA ASN A 77 13.82 -14.79 5.63
C ASN A 77 14.06 -15.08 4.13
N ASP A 78 13.02 -15.00 3.29
CA ASP A 78 13.13 -15.43 1.90
C ASP A 78 13.61 -14.29 0.97
N PHE A 79 13.19 -13.05 1.25
CA PHE A 79 13.59 -11.88 0.45
C PHE A 79 13.25 -10.54 1.13
N PHE A 80 13.84 -9.47 0.62
CA PHE A 80 13.42 -8.11 0.94
C PHE A 80 12.27 -7.68 0.02
N LEU A 81 11.19 -7.20 0.61
CA LEU A 81 10.06 -6.56 -0.08
C LEU A 81 10.21 -5.05 0.01
N VAL A 82 10.51 -4.39 -1.09
CA VAL A 82 10.68 -2.94 -1.17
C VAL A 82 9.42 -2.30 -1.72
N ILE A 83 8.81 -1.40 -0.96
CA ILE A 83 7.57 -0.69 -1.27
C ILE A 83 7.91 0.75 -1.59
N ASP A 84 7.63 1.21 -2.82
CA ASP A 84 7.69 2.62 -3.22
C ASP A 84 6.32 3.26 -2.94
N ALA A 85 6.29 4.32 -2.14
CA ALA A 85 5.05 4.97 -1.77
C ALA A 85 5.15 6.50 -1.88
N THR A 86 3.98 7.12 -2.02
CA THR A 86 3.82 8.57 -1.99
C THR A 86 2.81 8.93 -0.92
N ILE A 87 3.16 9.87 -0.05
CA ILE A 87 2.28 10.45 0.97
C ILE A 87 2.08 11.92 0.66
N GLU A 88 0.83 12.39 0.70
CA GLU A 88 0.45 13.78 0.51
C GLU A 88 -0.27 14.30 1.76
N ASN A 89 0.20 15.41 2.30
CA ASN A 89 -0.43 16.08 3.42
C ASN A 89 -1.47 17.09 2.91
N MET A 90 -2.75 16.76 3.07
CA MET A 90 -3.88 17.62 2.72
C MET A 90 -4.35 18.49 3.90
N GLY A 91 -3.72 18.33 5.06
CA GLY A 91 -4.03 19.08 6.28
C GLY A 91 -3.39 20.45 6.31
N SER A 92 -3.72 21.22 7.33
CA SER A 92 -3.12 22.53 7.61
C SER A 92 -1.88 22.46 8.49
N GLU A 93 -1.70 21.35 9.19
CA GLU A 93 -0.58 21.09 10.11
C GLU A 93 0.50 20.26 9.39
N GLU A 94 1.74 20.36 9.86
CA GLU A 94 2.84 19.50 9.42
C GLU A 94 2.58 18.03 9.78
N LEU A 95 2.81 17.12 8.84
CA LEU A 95 2.71 15.68 9.02
C LEU A 95 4.10 15.06 9.12
N SER A 96 4.42 14.44 10.25
CA SER A 96 5.66 13.66 10.42
C SER A 96 5.46 12.21 10.02
N VAL A 97 6.37 11.69 9.20
CA VAL A 97 6.36 10.29 8.74
C VAL A 97 7.68 9.64 9.11
N SER A 98 7.60 8.42 9.59
CA SER A 98 8.77 7.59 9.91
C SER A 98 8.61 6.20 9.26
N SER A 99 9.62 5.78 8.51
CA SER A 99 9.67 4.44 7.89
C SER A 99 9.58 3.31 8.91
N ILE A 100 10.01 3.56 10.16
CA ILE A 100 10.01 2.56 11.25
C ILE A 100 8.70 2.57 12.03
N LEU A 101 8.13 3.75 12.29
CA LEU A 101 7.03 3.91 13.23
C LEU A 101 5.65 4.02 12.55
N SER A 102 5.62 4.55 11.32
CA SER A 102 4.37 4.82 10.61
C SER A 102 3.86 3.63 9.78
N PHE A 103 4.66 2.57 9.63
CA PHE A 103 4.32 1.46 8.74
C PHE A 103 4.48 0.10 9.42
N ASP A 104 3.62 -0.84 9.01
CA ASP A 104 3.67 -2.24 9.42
C ASP A 104 3.34 -3.12 8.21
N LEU A 105 3.94 -4.31 8.14
CA LEU A 105 3.67 -5.29 7.10
C LEU A 105 3.36 -6.64 7.74
N LYS A 106 2.34 -7.32 7.21
CA LYS A 106 1.99 -8.69 7.62
C LYS A 106 1.76 -9.55 6.39
N ASP A 107 2.13 -10.82 6.48
CA ASP A 107 1.79 -11.81 5.47
C ASP A 107 0.33 -12.29 5.59
N ALA A 108 -0.07 -13.26 4.73
CA ALA A 108 -1.41 -13.85 4.75
C ALA A 108 -1.75 -14.59 6.05
N ASN A 109 -0.74 -15.02 6.82
CA ASN A 109 -0.90 -15.71 8.09
C ASN A 109 -0.91 -14.76 9.29
N GLY A 110 -0.65 -13.46 9.05
CA GLY A 110 -0.55 -12.42 10.07
C GLY A 110 0.85 -12.31 10.69
N GLU A 111 1.86 -13.00 10.15
CA GLU A 111 3.26 -12.84 10.58
C GLU A 111 3.79 -11.49 10.10
N LYS A 112 4.51 -10.79 10.97
CA LYS A 112 5.08 -9.48 10.66
C LYS A 112 6.36 -9.61 9.83
N GLY A 113 6.50 -8.76 8.81
CA GLY A 113 7.77 -8.52 8.14
C GLY A 113 8.72 -7.73 9.06
N GLY A 114 9.99 -8.11 9.08
CA GLY A 114 11.04 -7.35 9.75
C GLY A 114 11.35 -6.06 8.98
N SER A 115 11.52 -4.92 9.65
CA SER A 115 12.00 -3.71 8.98
C SER A 115 13.44 -3.92 8.49
N ALA A 116 13.67 -3.79 7.19
CA ALA A 116 14.99 -3.86 6.59
C ALA A 116 15.53 -2.45 6.35
N MET A 117 16.61 -2.11 7.05
CA MET A 117 17.30 -0.83 6.91
C MET A 117 18.63 -1.04 6.19
N LEU A 118 19.15 0.03 5.60
CA LEU A 118 20.47 0.05 4.98
C LEU A 118 20.60 -0.82 3.71
N LEU A 119 19.55 -0.89 2.92
CA LEU A 119 19.64 -1.44 1.57
C LEU A 119 20.02 -0.32 0.59
N ASP A 120 21.06 -0.52 -0.22
CA ASP A 120 21.50 0.46 -1.24
C ASP A 120 20.44 0.64 -2.34
N SER A 121 19.63 -0.40 -2.58
CA SER A 121 18.48 -0.34 -3.49
C SER A 121 17.34 0.54 -2.99
N VAL A 122 17.33 0.89 -1.70
CA VAL A 122 16.43 1.89 -1.12
C VAL A 122 17.08 3.27 -1.28
N SER A 123 16.85 3.90 -2.42
CA SER A 123 17.50 5.16 -2.81
C SER A 123 17.03 6.39 -2.00
N SER A 124 15.86 6.29 -1.38
CA SER A 124 15.28 7.36 -0.55
C SER A 124 14.27 6.74 0.41
N THR A 125 14.55 6.76 1.69
CA THR A 125 13.60 6.33 2.71
C THR A 125 12.45 7.32 2.85
N ILE A 126 11.27 6.81 3.22
CA ILE A 126 10.07 7.63 3.42
C ILE A 126 10.04 8.21 4.84
N ASP A 127 11.05 9.00 5.15
CA ASP A 127 11.22 9.65 6.46
C ASP A 127 11.23 11.18 6.30
N GLY A 128 10.55 11.87 7.18
CA GLY A 128 10.60 13.34 7.23
C GLY A 128 9.27 14.00 7.56
N SER A 129 9.27 15.32 7.43
CA SER A 129 8.12 16.18 7.64
C SER A 129 7.53 16.63 6.30
N ILE A 130 6.22 16.55 6.17
CA ILE A 130 5.46 16.97 4.99
C ILE A 130 4.66 18.21 5.36
N MET A 131 5.00 19.34 4.77
CA MET A 131 4.26 20.58 4.97
C MET A 131 2.86 20.50 4.37
N SER A 132 1.95 21.38 4.79
CA SER A 132 0.60 21.48 4.23
C SER A 132 0.62 21.61 2.71
N GLY A 133 -0.04 20.69 2.01
CA GLY A 133 -0.12 20.63 0.54
C GLY A 133 1.05 19.96 -0.15
N ASP A 134 2.10 19.58 0.57
CA ASP A 134 3.29 18.93 0.02
C ASP A 134 3.15 17.40 -0.03
N LYS A 135 4.10 16.77 -0.74
CA LYS A 135 4.20 15.31 -0.90
C LYS A 135 5.59 14.83 -0.54
N LEU A 136 5.65 13.66 0.08
CA LEU A 136 6.86 12.89 0.28
C LEU A 136 6.75 11.59 -0.53
N LYS A 137 7.77 11.33 -1.35
CA LYS A 137 7.94 10.06 -2.05
C LYS A 137 9.17 9.37 -1.51
N GLY A 138 9.05 8.07 -1.23
CA GLY A 138 10.16 7.28 -0.72
C GLY A 138 9.87 5.81 -0.71
N GLN A 139 10.80 5.05 -0.19
CA GLN A 139 10.78 3.59 -0.16
C GLN A 139 10.90 3.08 1.27
N ILE A 140 10.28 1.93 1.49
CA ILE A 140 10.35 1.17 2.74
C ILE A 140 10.65 -0.26 2.38
N ALA A 141 11.55 -0.91 3.12
CA ALA A 141 11.89 -2.31 2.92
C ALA A 141 11.55 -3.15 4.14
N PHE A 142 11.08 -4.37 3.87
CA PHE A 142 10.79 -5.39 4.87
C PHE A 142 11.47 -6.70 4.49
N ASP A 143 12.02 -7.39 5.48
CA ASP A 143 12.47 -8.76 5.38
C ASP A 143 11.29 -9.70 5.62
N VAL A 144 10.93 -10.53 4.65
CA VAL A 144 9.68 -11.27 4.64
C VAL A 144 9.84 -12.72 4.19
N LYS A 145 8.96 -13.58 4.68
CA LYS A 145 8.73 -14.92 4.11
C LYS A 145 7.89 -14.82 2.85
N ASP A 146 8.09 -15.76 1.91
CA ASP A 146 7.27 -15.85 0.71
C ASP A 146 5.79 -16.12 1.06
N SER A 147 4.90 -15.31 0.52
CA SER A 147 3.47 -15.38 0.77
C SER A 147 2.68 -14.99 -0.48
N GLU A 148 1.50 -15.58 -0.66
CA GLU A 148 0.60 -15.22 -1.77
C GLU A 148 0.04 -13.81 -1.64
N LYS A 149 0.10 -13.24 -0.42
CA LYS A 149 -0.47 -11.93 -0.12
C LYS A 149 0.22 -11.30 1.07
N TYR A 150 0.38 -9.97 1.00
CA TYR A 150 0.83 -9.14 2.11
C TYR A 150 -0.17 -8.04 2.37
N TYR A 151 -0.21 -7.59 3.63
CA TYR A 151 -1.01 -6.48 4.10
C TYR A 151 -0.08 -5.41 4.62
N PHE A 152 -0.04 -4.27 3.93
CA PHE A 152 0.74 -3.11 4.33
C PHE A 152 -0.16 -2.10 5.00
N TYR A 153 0.25 -1.64 6.16
CA TYR A 153 -0.51 -0.71 7.00
C TYR A 153 0.25 0.59 7.14
N TYR A 154 -0.48 1.70 7.01
CA TYR A 154 -0.03 2.99 7.48
C TYR A 154 -0.79 3.34 8.76
N GLN A 155 -0.04 3.72 9.78
CA GLN A 155 -0.53 4.12 11.08
C GLN A 155 -0.14 5.57 11.32
N ASP A 156 -1.10 6.46 11.39
CA ASP A 156 -0.87 7.78 11.93
C ASP A 156 -1.03 7.70 13.45
N SER A 157 -0.01 8.15 14.19
CA SER A 157 0.02 8.07 15.66
C SER A 157 -1.13 8.82 16.35
N LEU A 158 -1.82 9.69 15.63
CA LEU A 158 -2.93 10.51 16.11
C LEU A 158 -4.31 9.95 15.73
N LEU A 159 -4.37 8.84 14.97
CA LEU A 159 -5.60 8.38 14.34
C LEU A 159 -5.95 6.94 14.72
N ASP A 160 -7.21 6.76 15.07
CA ASP A 160 -7.80 5.45 15.31
C ASP A 160 -8.00 4.60 14.05
N ASP A 161 -7.85 5.17 12.84
CA ASP A 161 -8.11 4.50 11.56
C ASP A 161 -6.81 4.17 10.83
N ASN A 162 -6.57 2.88 10.60
CA ASN A 162 -5.44 2.41 9.82
C ASN A 162 -5.82 2.31 8.35
N ILE A 163 -4.93 2.78 7.46
CA ILE A 163 -4.99 2.49 6.03
C ILE A 163 -4.35 1.11 5.82
N LYS A 164 -5.02 0.25 5.08
CA LYS A 164 -4.57 -1.10 4.75
C LYS A 164 -4.51 -1.27 3.24
N PHE A 165 -3.34 -1.55 2.72
CA PHE A 165 -3.16 -1.98 1.33
C PHE A 165 -3.03 -3.49 1.25
N VAL A 166 -3.58 -4.07 0.18
CA VAL A 166 -3.45 -5.48 -0.15
C VAL A 166 -2.47 -5.59 -1.31
N ILE A 167 -1.38 -6.32 -1.09
CA ILE A 167 -0.33 -6.60 -2.07
C ILE A 167 -0.42 -8.09 -2.40
N ASN A 168 -0.83 -8.45 -3.62
CA ASN A 168 -0.82 -9.83 -4.06
C ASN A 168 0.55 -10.18 -4.62
N LYS A 169 0.92 -11.45 -4.61
CA LYS A 169 2.20 -11.93 -5.18
C LYS A 169 2.37 -11.51 -6.63
N SER A 170 1.29 -11.45 -7.41
CA SER A 170 1.29 -10.99 -8.81
C SER A 170 1.62 -9.51 -8.99
N ASP A 171 1.53 -8.72 -7.94
CA ASP A 171 1.79 -7.28 -7.97
C ASP A 171 3.27 -6.95 -7.73
N ILE A 172 4.07 -7.98 -7.35
CA ILE A 172 5.48 -7.84 -6.99
C ILE A 172 6.35 -7.98 -8.23
N ILE A 173 7.19 -6.99 -8.47
CA ILE A 173 8.17 -6.95 -9.56
C ILE A 173 9.44 -7.68 -9.08
N GLU A 174 9.95 -8.60 -9.89
CA GLU A 174 11.22 -9.33 -9.66
C GLU A 174 12.44 -8.54 -10.18
#